data_e552700e11c26311dac6f2e9688f31c3
#
_entry.id   e552700e11c26311dac6f2e9688f31c3
#
_cell.length_a   1.000
_cell.length_b   1.000
_cell.length_c   1.000
_cell.angle_alpha   90.00
_cell.angle_beta   90.00
_cell.angle_gamma   90.00
#
_symmetry.space_group_name_H-M   'P 1'
#
loop_
_entity.id
_entity.type
_entity.pdbx_description
1 polymer ?
#
loop_
_entity_poly.entity_id
_entity_poly.type
_entity_poly.pdbx_seq_one_letter_code
_entity_poly.pdbx_strand_id
1 'polypeptide(L)'
;MKVLVVGGTGYVGGAVTDILADSTHQVRIYDALLYEESYRKPGDFVYGDVRDHDQLLPQLKWADAVIWLAALVGDGACALHPDVTLQINQESVKFVVDHFDGRIIFLSTCSVYGAQDGELDEESPLNPLSVYASTKLAAEGYLSGKNAVIFRLGTLFGVGDLFSRVRLDLVVNTLTVRAYHDGKITVYGGNQFRPLLHVRDAAQAAVDHLTTTHAGVFNLHRQNVRIIDLAYQVRNHFPDMIIEPVDIKFQDARNYRVTSRKAQEMLGFKPRYLIDDGIEQIKELLVTHRLKTIDNPRYTNQVFLSMFNTHQLTYER
;
A
#
# COMPACT_ATOMS: atom_id res chain seq x y z
N MET A 1 19.24 -14.78 6.31
CA MET A 1 19.71 -13.59 5.59
C MET A 1 19.38 -12.32 6.37
N LYS A 2 20.06 -11.21 6.11
CA LYS A 2 19.81 -9.89 6.68
C LYS A 2 18.80 -9.17 5.79
N VAL A 3 17.62 -8.85 6.34
CA VAL A 3 16.53 -8.20 5.61
C VAL A 3 16.32 -6.80 6.16
N LEU A 4 16.47 -5.80 5.30
CA LEU A 4 16.15 -4.42 5.60
C LEU A 4 14.71 -4.11 5.12
N VAL A 5 13.83 -3.73 6.05
CA VAL A 5 12.46 -3.29 5.74
C VAL A 5 12.41 -1.77 5.82
N VAL A 6 12.37 -1.11 4.68
CA VAL A 6 12.32 0.36 4.57
C VAL A 6 10.85 0.79 4.49
N GLY A 7 10.39 1.59 5.45
CA GLY A 7 8.97 1.89 5.61
C GLY A 7 8.21 0.85 6.45
N GLY A 8 8.91 0.20 7.39
CA GLY A 8 8.37 -0.94 8.15
C GLY A 8 7.35 -0.59 9.21
N THR A 9 7.15 0.69 9.55
CA THR A 9 6.09 1.13 10.50
C THR A 9 4.78 1.49 9.79
N GLY A 10 4.78 1.49 8.45
CA GLY A 10 3.60 1.81 7.65
C GLY A 10 2.55 0.68 7.66
N TYR A 11 1.44 0.92 6.98
CA TYR A 11 0.28 0.00 6.90
C TYR A 11 0.64 -1.40 6.35
N VAL A 12 1.44 -1.47 5.29
CA VAL A 12 1.95 -2.76 4.77
C VAL A 12 3.14 -3.24 5.60
N GLY A 13 3.99 -2.31 6.03
CA GLY A 13 5.18 -2.60 6.82
C GLY A 13 4.88 -3.34 8.11
N GLY A 14 3.79 -2.98 8.78
CA GLY A 14 3.31 -3.69 9.95
C GLY A 14 3.02 -5.16 9.69
N ALA A 15 2.31 -5.48 8.60
CA ALA A 15 2.04 -6.87 8.24
C ALA A 15 3.33 -7.62 7.82
N VAL A 16 4.23 -6.97 7.10
CA VAL A 16 5.53 -7.56 6.71
C VAL A 16 6.37 -7.89 7.95
N THR A 17 6.47 -6.96 8.90
CA THR A 17 7.25 -7.17 10.12
C THR A 17 6.65 -8.23 11.04
N ASP A 18 5.31 -8.39 11.06
CA ASP A 18 4.65 -9.52 11.75
C ASP A 18 5.10 -10.87 11.18
N ILE A 19 5.03 -11.01 9.85
CA ILE A 19 5.41 -12.25 9.18
C ILE A 19 6.91 -12.55 9.39
N LEU A 20 7.75 -11.53 9.31
CA LEU A 20 9.19 -11.67 9.49
C LEU A 20 9.60 -11.99 10.93
N ALA A 21 8.78 -11.61 11.93
CA ALA A 21 9.06 -11.91 13.34
C ALA A 21 9.14 -13.43 13.63
N ASP A 22 8.36 -14.23 12.90
CA ASP A 22 8.37 -15.69 13.01
C ASP A 22 9.38 -16.36 12.07
N SER A 23 10.18 -15.57 11.36
CA SER A 23 11.17 -16.08 10.40
C SER A 23 12.56 -16.27 11.04
N THR A 24 13.43 -17.00 10.34
CA THR A 24 14.86 -17.13 10.71
C THR A 24 15.72 -15.98 10.19
N HIS A 25 15.13 -14.95 9.60
CA HIS A 25 15.85 -13.80 9.07
C HIS A 25 16.29 -12.86 10.18
N GLN A 26 17.43 -12.20 9.97
CA GLN A 26 17.83 -11.08 10.79
C GLN A 26 17.22 -9.81 10.19
N VAL A 27 16.25 -9.22 10.89
CA VAL A 27 15.41 -8.13 10.37
C VAL A 27 15.82 -6.80 10.98
N ARG A 28 15.97 -5.80 10.13
CA ARG A 28 16.14 -4.40 10.52
C ARG A 28 15.06 -3.55 9.88
N ILE A 29 14.45 -2.69 10.67
CA ILE A 29 13.42 -1.74 10.21
C ILE A 29 14.05 -0.35 10.11
N TYR A 30 13.87 0.31 8.96
CA TYR A 30 14.29 1.69 8.73
C TYR A 30 13.07 2.53 8.37
N ASP A 31 12.73 3.53 9.21
CA ASP A 31 11.51 4.32 9.04
C ASP A 31 11.64 5.72 9.68
N ALA A 32 11.02 6.71 9.09
CA ALA A 32 10.96 8.09 9.59
C ALA A 32 9.79 8.35 10.55
N LEU A 33 8.95 7.34 10.85
CA LEU A 33 7.77 7.45 11.74
C LEU A 33 6.81 8.58 11.33
N LEU A 34 6.63 8.83 10.02
CA LEU A 34 5.81 9.95 9.55
C LEU A 34 4.38 9.92 10.12
N TYR A 35 3.78 8.74 10.20
CA TYR A 35 2.41 8.55 10.68
C TYR A 35 2.32 7.99 12.10
N GLU A 36 3.43 7.57 12.70
CA GLU A 36 3.49 6.94 14.01
C GLU A 36 4.33 7.78 14.98
N GLU A 37 4.07 7.64 16.26
CA GLU A 37 4.85 8.33 17.30
C GLU A 37 6.03 7.49 17.79
N SER A 38 5.95 6.17 17.61
CA SER A 38 6.98 5.25 18.09
C SER A 38 6.87 3.90 17.38
N TYR A 39 7.97 3.18 17.31
CA TYR A 39 7.99 1.77 16.94
C TYR A 39 7.74 0.91 18.18
N ARG A 40 6.74 0.03 18.14
CA ARG A 40 6.24 -0.72 19.30
C ARG A 40 6.48 -2.22 19.24
N LYS A 41 7.11 -2.71 18.18
CA LYS A 41 7.40 -4.13 18.00
C LYS A 41 8.83 -4.46 18.41
N PRO A 42 9.13 -5.71 18.82
CA PRO A 42 10.50 -6.14 19.01
C PRO A 42 11.25 -6.12 17.66
N GLY A 43 12.54 -5.79 17.70
CA GLY A 43 13.38 -5.82 16.52
C GLY A 43 14.43 -4.71 16.49
N ASP A 44 15.32 -4.78 15.50
CA ASP A 44 16.36 -3.78 15.25
C ASP A 44 15.73 -2.62 14.46
N PHE A 45 15.40 -1.53 15.15
CA PHE A 45 14.79 -0.34 14.57
C PHE A 45 15.80 0.79 14.44
N VAL A 46 15.89 1.36 13.24
CA VAL A 46 16.67 2.55 12.93
C VAL A 46 15.74 3.66 12.47
N TYR A 47 15.69 4.75 13.25
CA TYR A 47 15.01 5.96 12.84
C TYR A 47 15.79 6.65 11.74
N GLY A 48 15.15 6.97 10.61
CA GLY A 48 15.78 7.68 9.51
C GLY A 48 14.86 7.93 8.33
N ASP A 49 15.18 8.97 7.58
CA ASP A 49 14.47 9.37 6.37
C ASP A 49 15.18 8.77 5.14
N VAL A 50 14.42 8.27 4.18
CA VAL A 50 14.98 7.69 2.93
C VAL A 50 15.70 8.72 2.05
N ARG A 51 15.52 10.00 2.30
CA ARG A 51 16.22 11.12 1.65
C ARG A 51 17.58 11.41 2.30
N ASP A 52 17.81 10.90 3.51
CA ASP A 52 19.12 10.92 4.16
C ASP A 52 19.99 9.78 3.63
N HIS A 53 20.71 10.06 2.58
CA HIS A 53 21.57 9.07 1.94
C HIS A 53 22.73 8.62 2.82
N ASP A 54 23.23 9.49 3.69
CA ASP A 54 24.34 9.17 4.60
C ASP A 54 23.90 8.18 5.69
N GLN A 55 22.66 8.28 6.17
CA GLN A 55 22.07 7.32 7.10
C GLN A 55 21.59 6.04 6.40
N LEU A 56 21.05 6.14 5.19
CA LEU A 56 20.50 4.99 4.46
C LEU A 56 21.60 4.05 3.95
N LEU A 57 22.71 4.59 3.45
CA LEU A 57 23.79 3.81 2.84
C LEU A 57 24.38 2.73 3.75
N PRO A 58 24.68 2.97 5.04
CA PRO A 58 25.12 1.92 5.98
C PRO A 58 24.08 0.80 6.16
N GLN A 59 22.79 1.11 6.08
CA GLN A 59 21.72 0.12 6.21
C GLN A 59 21.66 -0.77 4.96
N LEU A 60 21.81 -0.20 3.77
CA LEU A 60 21.91 -0.95 2.52
C LEU A 60 23.14 -1.88 2.54
N LYS A 61 24.31 -1.39 2.97
CA LYS A 61 25.53 -2.21 3.08
C LYS A 61 25.42 -3.36 4.08
N TRP A 62 24.55 -3.23 5.08
CA TRP A 62 24.31 -4.29 6.07
C TRP A 62 23.40 -5.39 5.50
N ALA A 63 22.51 -5.09 4.57
CA ALA A 63 21.45 -5.96 4.11
C ALA A 63 21.88 -6.94 3.01
N ASP A 64 21.32 -8.14 3.01
CA ASP A 64 21.35 -9.09 1.88
C ASP A 64 20.14 -8.87 0.95
N ALA A 65 19.02 -8.41 1.53
CA ALA A 65 17.78 -8.11 0.81
C ALA A 65 17.09 -6.88 1.39
N VAL A 66 16.38 -6.15 0.54
CA VAL A 66 15.59 -4.97 0.89
C VAL A 66 14.13 -5.19 0.51
N ILE A 67 13.20 -4.99 1.45
CA ILE A 67 11.78 -4.79 1.17
C ILE A 67 11.52 -3.29 1.22
N TRP A 68 11.26 -2.69 0.07
CA TRP A 68 11.06 -1.25 -0.06
C TRP A 68 9.59 -0.88 -0.06
N LEU A 69 9.12 -0.34 1.08
CA LEU A 69 7.74 0.06 1.33
C LEU A 69 7.59 1.57 1.52
N ALA A 70 8.70 2.28 1.79
CA ALA A 70 8.68 3.72 2.03
C ALA A 70 8.15 4.47 0.81
N ALA A 71 7.05 5.18 0.99
CA ALA A 71 6.42 6.01 -0.02
C ALA A 71 5.38 6.94 0.61
N LEU A 72 5.18 8.11 0.03
CA LEU A 72 3.91 8.82 0.14
C LEU A 72 2.90 8.12 -0.77
N VAL A 73 1.69 7.85 -0.27
CA VAL A 73 0.72 6.99 -0.94
C VAL A 73 -0.65 7.66 -1.03
N GLY A 74 -1.26 7.55 -2.19
CA GLY A 74 -2.59 8.08 -2.51
C GLY A 74 -2.52 9.32 -3.39
N ASP A 75 -3.37 9.37 -4.42
CA ASP A 75 -3.32 10.40 -5.45
C ASP A 75 -3.50 11.81 -4.87
N GLY A 76 -4.54 12.01 -4.04
CA GLY A 76 -4.79 13.30 -3.40
C GLY A 76 -3.70 13.68 -2.38
N ALA A 77 -3.15 12.71 -1.64
CA ALA A 77 -2.07 12.93 -0.69
C ALA A 77 -0.78 13.37 -1.37
N CYS A 78 -0.39 12.68 -2.44
CA CYS A 78 0.82 13.00 -3.21
C CYS A 78 0.71 14.32 -3.98
N ALA A 79 -0.50 14.69 -4.40
CA ALA A 79 -0.75 15.96 -5.09
C ALA A 79 -0.58 17.19 -4.19
N LEU A 80 -0.68 17.04 -2.85
CA LEU A 80 -0.44 18.13 -1.91
C LEU A 80 1.04 18.55 -1.86
N HIS A 81 1.95 17.58 -1.99
CA HIS A 81 3.39 17.77 -1.88
C HIS A 81 4.13 17.04 -3.01
N PRO A 82 4.01 17.48 -4.28
CA PRO A 82 4.54 16.75 -5.43
C PRO A 82 6.07 16.62 -5.39
N ASP A 83 6.80 17.64 -4.95
CA ASP A 83 8.27 17.61 -4.88
C ASP A 83 8.75 16.62 -3.80
N VAL A 84 8.13 16.62 -2.62
CA VAL A 84 8.43 15.66 -1.55
C VAL A 84 8.07 14.25 -1.99
N THR A 85 6.96 14.09 -2.73
CA THR A 85 6.56 12.81 -3.31
C THR A 85 7.60 12.28 -4.30
N LEU A 86 8.12 13.14 -5.16
CA LEU A 86 9.19 12.79 -6.11
C LEU A 86 10.45 12.32 -5.35
N GLN A 87 10.90 13.08 -4.35
CA GLN A 87 12.08 12.74 -3.55
C GLN A 87 11.93 11.37 -2.86
N ILE A 88 10.79 11.12 -2.21
CA ILE A 88 10.57 9.90 -1.43
C ILE A 88 10.25 8.70 -2.34
N ASN A 89 9.39 8.86 -3.36
CA ASN A 89 8.89 7.73 -4.12
C ASN A 89 9.78 7.34 -5.30
N GLN A 90 10.57 8.28 -5.82
CA GLN A 90 11.35 8.09 -7.04
C GLN A 90 12.85 8.22 -6.80
N GLU A 91 13.32 9.36 -6.28
CA GLU A 91 14.77 9.64 -6.15
C GLU A 91 15.44 8.72 -5.14
N SER A 92 14.78 8.44 -4.00
CA SER A 92 15.30 7.52 -3.00
C SER A 92 15.42 6.08 -3.55
N VAL A 93 14.48 5.64 -4.42
CA VAL A 93 14.58 4.33 -5.08
C VAL A 93 15.73 4.32 -6.08
N LYS A 94 15.94 5.41 -6.82
CA LYS A 94 17.12 5.54 -7.68
C LYS A 94 18.42 5.40 -6.89
N PHE A 95 18.52 6.07 -5.74
CA PHE A 95 19.68 5.94 -4.84
C PHE A 95 19.93 4.48 -4.42
N VAL A 96 18.87 3.76 -4.04
CA VAL A 96 18.99 2.33 -3.69
C VAL A 96 19.51 1.50 -4.86
N VAL A 97 18.96 1.70 -6.06
CA VAL A 97 19.37 0.99 -7.27
C VAL A 97 20.85 1.26 -7.63
N ASP A 98 21.33 2.47 -7.36
CA ASP A 98 22.72 2.86 -7.64
C ASP A 98 23.72 2.30 -6.59
N HIS A 99 23.27 1.89 -5.38
CA HIS A 99 24.14 1.54 -4.25
C HIS A 99 23.87 0.15 -3.65
N PHE A 100 22.94 -0.62 -4.22
CA PHE A 100 22.58 -1.93 -3.70
C PHE A 100 22.35 -2.95 -4.83
N ASP A 101 23.13 -4.03 -4.82
CA ASP A 101 23.06 -5.10 -5.82
C ASP A 101 22.34 -6.37 -5.32
N GLY A 102 21.91 -6.37 -4.04
CA GLY A 102 21.18 -7.50 -3.43
C GLY A 102 19.73 -7.63 -3.94
N ARG A 103 18.98 -8.48 -3.27
CA ARG A 103 17.57 -8.73 -3.59
C ARG A 103 16.69 -7.53 -3.21
N ILE A 104 15.85 -7.03 -4.12
CA ILE A 104 14.89 -5.96 -3.86
C ILE A 104 13.46 -6.46 -4.08
N ILE A 105 12.61 -6.29 -3.08
CA ILE A 105 11.15 -6.43 -3.19
C ILE A 105 10.55 -5.02 -3.17
N PHE A 106 9.95 -4.62 -4.27
CA PHE A 106 9.39 -3.28 -4.43
C PHE A 106 7.87 -3.33 -4.59
N LEU A 107 7.15 -2.55 -3.78
CA LEU A 107 5.70 -2.43 -3.90
C LEU A 107 5.33 -1.22 -4.76
N SER A 108 4.85 -1.51 -5.96
CA SER A 108 4.27 -0.58 -6.91
C SER A 108 2.74 -0.59 -6.81
N THR A 109 2.05 -0.16 -7.84
CA THR A 109 0.60 0.03 -7.84
C THR A 109 -0.02 -0.26 -9.22
N CYS A 110 -1.20 -0.88 -9.24
CA CYS A 110 -1.99 -0.97 -10.47
C CYS A 110 -2.51 0.40 -10.98
N SER A 111 -2.38 1.47 -10.18
CA SER A 111 -2.72 2.83 -10.64
C SER A 111 -1.86 3.31 -11.82
N VAL A 112 -0.74 2.65 -12.10
CA VAL A 112 0.11 2.92 -13.28
C VAL A 112 -0.61 2.68 -14.61
N TYR A 113 -1.66 1.86 -14.61
CA TYR A 113 -2.49 1.61 -15.80
C TYR A 113 -3.45 2.77 -16.13
N GLY A 114 -3.82 3.60 -15.14
CA GLY A 114 -4.79 4.67 -15.33
C GLY A 114 -6.22 4.19 -15.53
N ALA A 115 -6.94 4.81 -16.46
CA ALA A 115 -8.31 4.44 -16.84
C ALA A 115 -8.30 3.74 -18.19
N GLN A 116 -8.59 2.44 -18.21
CA GLN A 116 -8.62 1.63 -19.42
C GLN A 116 -9.72 0.57 -19.34
N ASP A 117 -10.27 0.24 -20.49
CA ASP A 117 -11.24 -0.84 -20.61
C ASP A 117 -10.53 -2.21 -20.72
N GLY A 118 -11.26 -3.27 -20.41
CA GLY A 118 -10.74 -4.63 -20.46
C GLY A 118 -10.10 -5.08 -19.15
N GLU A 119 -9.44 -6.23 -19.20
CA GLU A 119 -8.63 -6.78 -18.11
C GLU A 119 -7.15 -6.63 -18.47
N LEU A 120 -6.41 -5.93 -17.62
CA LEU A 120 -5.04 -5.51 -17.87
C LEU A 120 -4.05 -6.47 -17.22
N ASP A 121 -3.00 -6.79 -17.95
CA ASP A 121 -1.85 -7.56 -17.50
C ASP A 121 -0.58 -6.69 -17.46
N GLU A 122 0.56 -7.29 -17.17
CA GLU A 122 1.83 -6.58 -17.03
C GLU A 122 2.38 -6.03 -18.35
N GLU A 123 1.90 -6.52 -19.49
CA GLU A 123 2.27 -6.07 -20.85
C GLU A 123 1.32 -4.97 -21.37
N SER A 124 0.24 -4.70 -20.65
CA SER A 124 -0.75 -3.68 -21.04
C SER A 124 -0.15 -2.28 -20.99
N PRO A 125 -0.60 -1.34 -21.85
CA PRO A 125 -0.10 0.03 -21.87
C PRO A 125 -0.20 0.71 -20.51
N LEU A 126 0.79 1.54 -20.17
CA LEU A 126 0.83 2.29 -18.91
C LEU A 126 0.43 3.75 -19.16
N ASN A 127 -0.50 4.25 -18.36
CA ASN A 127 -1.03 5.62 -18.47
C ASN A 127 -1.28 6.20 -17.07
N PRO A 128 -0.23 6.52 -16.28
CA PRO A 128 -0.39 7.04 -14.94
C PRO A 128 -1.11 8.41 -14.95
N LEU A 129 -2.17 8.56 -14.15
CA LEU A 129 -3.01 9.76 -14.10
C LEU A 129 -2.71 10.66 -12.88
N SER A 130 -1.72 10.33 -12.07
CA SER A 130 -1.40 11.06 -10.84
C SER A 130 0.10 11.10 -10.59
N VAL A 131 0.54 12.07 -9.77
CA VAL A 131 1.93 12.16 -9.29
C VAL A 131 2.34 10.86 -8.62
N TYR A 132 1.46 10.28 -7.80
CA TYR A 132 1.72 8.99 -7.16
C TYR A 132 2.03 7.88 -8.16
N ALA A 133 1.15 7.68 -9.14
CA ALA A 133 1.32 6.62 -10.14
C ALA A 133 2.55 6.87 -11.02
N SER A 134 2.81 8.12 -11.41
CA SER A 134 3.97 8.49 -12.23
C SER A 134 5.29 8.23 -11.50
N THR A 135 5.40 8.59 -10.21
CA THR A 135 6.63 8.36 -9.42
C THR A 135 6.86 6.87 -9.16
N LYS A 136 5.79 6.08 -8.95
CA LYS A 136 5.91 4.63 -8.81
C LYS A 136 6.37 3.97 -10.11
N LEU A 137 5.83 4.41 -11.25
CA LEU A 137 6.24 3.92 -12.57
C LEU A 137 7.71 4.27 -12.89
N ALA A 138 8.15 5.48 -12.57
CA ALA A 138 9.55 5.86 -12.74
C ALA A 138 10.49 4.98 -11.90
N ALA A 139 10.09 4.67 -10.66
CA ALA A 139 10.83 3.76 -9.78
C ALA A 139 10.91 2.32 -10.35
N GLU A 140 9.82 1.80 -10.97
CA GLU A 140 9.85 0.52 -11.70
C GLU A 140 10.91 0.54 -12.81
N GLY A 141 11.03 1.67 -13.53
CA GLY A 141 12.03 1.85 -14.58
C GLY A 141 13.47 1.71 -14.07
N TYR A 142 13.79 2.27 -12.90
CA TYR A 142 15.13 2.12 -12.31
C TYR A 142 15.43 0.69 -11.88
N LEU A 143 14.42 -0.05 -11.44
CA LEU A 143 14.54 -1.45 -11.00
C LEU A 143 14.57 -2.45 -12.16
N SER A 144 14.30 -2.01 -13.38
CA SER A 144 14.34 -2.87 -14.56
C SER A 144 15.74 -3.46 -14.77
N GLY A 145 15.81 -4.77 -14.97
CA GLY A 145 17.08 -5.50 -15.13
C GLY A 145 17.87 -5.74 -13.85
N LYS A 146 17.37 -5.30 -12.69
CA LYS A 146 17.97 -5.58 -11.37
C LYS A 146 17.41 -6.89 -10.77
N ASN A 147 18.06 -7.39 -9.73
CA ASN A 147 17.56 -8.51 -8.94
C ASN A 147 16.34 -8.06 -8.11
N ALA A 148 15.26 -7.68 -8.79
CA ALA A 148 14.09 -7.09 -8.17
C ALA A 148 12.79 -7.81 -8.56
N VAL A 149 11.89 -8.00 -7.58
CA VAL A 149 10.49 -8.30 -7.80
C VAL A 149 9.68 -7.04 -7.54
N ILE A 150 8.88 -6.67 -8.50
CA ILE A 150 8.04 -5.47 -8.49
C ILE A 150 6.59 -5.93 -8.45
N PHE A 151 5.89 -5.64 -7.37
CA PHE A 151 4.48 -5.96 -7.23
C PHE A 151 3.60 -4.73 -7.50
N ARG A 152 2.86 -4.72 -8.60
CA ARG A 152 1.78 -3.75 -8.84
C ARG A 152 0.55 -4.20 -8.05
N LEU A 153 0.32 -3.56 -6.92
CA LEU A 153 -0.76 -3.91 -6.00
C LEU A 153 -2.10 -3.34 -6.47
N GLY A 154 -3.14 -4.15 -6.37
CA GLY A 154 -4.51 -3.67 -6.33
C GLY A 154 -4.75 -2.78 -5.09
N THR A 155 -5.93 -2.17 -5.02
CA THR A 155 -6.32 -1.36 -3.86
C THR A 155 -6.36 -2.23 -2.60
N LEU A 156 -5.55 -1.87 -1.62
CA LEU A 156 -5.43 -2.64 -0.38
C LEU A 156 -6.65 -2.46 0.52
N PHE A 157 -6.89 -3.45 1.39
CA PHE A 157 -7.93 -3.39 2.42
C PHE A 157 -7.57 -4.24 3.65
N GLY A 158 -8.39 -4.15 4.70
CA GLY A 158 -8.27 -4.91 5.94
C GLY A 158 -7.29 -4.31 6.94
N VAL A 159 -6.87 -5.11 7.93
CA VAL A 159 -5.96 -4.73 9.00
C VAL A 159 -4.61 -5.40 8.79
N GLY A 160 -3.54 -4.61 8.80
CA GLY A 160 -2.17 -5.10 8.63
C GLY A 160 -1.70 -5.85 9.85
N ASP A 161 -1.63 -5.16 10.98
CA ASP A 161 -1.26 -5.72 12.28
C ASP A 161 -1.97 -4.99 13.44
N LEU A 162 -1.62 -5.37 14.67
CA LEU A 162 -2.20 -4.79 15.90
C LEU A 162 -1.57 -3.46 16.32
N PHE A 163 -0.41 -3.10 15.81
CA PHE A 163 0.42 -1.99 16.28
C PHE A 163 0.62 -0.90 15.25
N SER A 164 0.55 -1.23 13.96
CA SER A 164 0.66 -0.24 12.90
C SER A 164 -0.67 0.50 12.69
N ARG A 165 -0.56 1.64 12.02
CA ARG A 165 -1.74 2.46 11.75
C ARG A 165 -2.76 1.73 10.89
N VAL A 166 -4.02 1.97 11.20
CA VAL A 166 -5.14 1.59 10.34
C VAL A 166 -5.33 2.66 9.26
N ARG A 167 -5.67 2.25 8.05
CA ARG A 167 -6.04 3.17 6.97
C ARG A 167 -7.54 3.12 6.76
N LEU A 168 -8.23 4.21 7.10
CA LEU A 168 -9.67 4.36 6.91
C LEU A 168 -10.02 5.05 5.58
N ASP A 169 -9.04 5.45 4.80
CA ASP A 169 -9.16 6.05 3.46
C ASP A 169 -9.10 5.04 2.30
N LEU A 170 -9.05 3.75 2.61
CA LEU A 170 -9.12 2.67 1.63
C LEU A 170 -10.57 2.23 1.46
N VAL A 171 -11.02 1.99 0.22
CA VAL A 171 -12.45 1.90 -0.12
C VAL A 171 -13.22 0.88 0.73
N VAL A 172 -12.73 -0.35 0.93
CA VAL A 172 -13.39 -1.35 1.77
C VAL A 172 -13.48 -0.85 3.21
N ASN A 173 -12.37 -0.36 3.75
CA ASN A 173 -12.29 0.13 5.11
C ASN A 173 -13.20 1.35 5.34
N THR A 174 -13.19 2.31 4.38
CA THR A 174 -14.06 3.50 4.42
C THR A 174 -15.54 3.13 4.41
N LEU A 175 -15.96 2.24 3.50
CA LEU A 175 -17.37 1.84 3.41
C LEU A 175 -17.81 1.09 4.68
N THR A 176 -16.95 0.25 5.25
CA THR A 176 -17.23 -0.44 6.52
C THR A 176 -17.41 0.53 7.68
N VAL A 177 -16.52 1.52 7.80
CA VAL A 177 -16.63 2.57 8.85
C VAL A 177 -17.92 3.35 8.71
N ARG A 178 -18.27 3.78 7.49
CA ARG A 178 -19.52 4.53 7.25
C ARG A 178 -20.76 3.69 7.51
N ALA A 179 -20.76 2.42 7.13
CA ALA A 179 -21.85 1.50 7.44
C ALA A 179 -22.09 1.40 8.96
N TYR A 180 -21.02 1.25 9.74
CA TYR A 180 -21.10 1.14 11.20
C TYR A 180 -21.48 2.45 11.88
N HIS A 181 -20.82 3.56 11.50
CA HIS A 181 -20.93 4.85 12.22
C HIS A 181 -22.14 5.67 11.75
N ASP A 182 -22.36 5.74 10.43
CA ASP A 182 -23.39 6.61 9.82
C ASP A 182 -24.67 5.84 9.52
N GLY A 183 -24.65 4.50 9.56
CA GLY A 183 -25.75 3.66 9.10
C GLY A 183 -26.08 3.84 7.61
N LYS A 184 -25.15 4.45 6.86
CA LYS A 184 -25.38 4.81 5.47
C LYS A 184 -24.08 4.81 4.65
N ILE A 185 -24.18 4.34 3.40
CA ILE A 185 -23.12 4.47 2.39
C ILE A 185 -23.66 5.27 1.20
N THR A 186 -23.01 6.38 0.85
CA THR A 186 -23.27 7.10 -0.40
C THR A 186 -22.33 6.56 -1.48
N VAL A 187 -22.88 6.09 -2.60
CA VAL A 187 -22.15 5.53 -3.73
C VAL A 187 -22.26 6.47 -4.92
N TYR A 188 -21.14 7.07 -5.32
CA TYR A 188 -21.06 7.95 -6.47
C TYR A 188 -20.73 7.15 -7.74
N GLY A 189 -21.65 7.13 -8.70
CA GLY A 189 -21.57 6.36 -9.93
C GLY A 189 -21.70 4.84 -9.71
N GLY A 190 -20.76 4.22 -9.04
CA GLY A 190 -20.81 2.83 -8.57
C GLY A 190 -20.39 1.76 -9.56
N ASN A 191 -20.34 2.05 -10.87
CA ASN A 191 -19.99 1.09 -11.93
C ASN A 191 -18.48 0.93 -12.14
N GLN A 192 -17.66 1.82 -11.56
CA GLN A 192 -16.21 1.75 -11.66
C GLN A 192 -15.66 0.54 -10.91
N PHE A 193 -14.73 -0.15 -11.54
CA PHE A 193 -14.05 -1.30 -10.96
C PHE A 193 -12.83 -0.89 -10.13
N ARG A 194 -12.56 -1.71 -9.10
CA ARG A 194 -11.31 -1.69 -8.34
C ARG A 194 -10.78 -3.12 -8.18
N PRO A 195 -9.54 -3.38 -8.58
CA PRO A 195 -8.86 -4.58 -8.14
C PRO A 195 -8.57 -4.46 -6.65
N LEU A 196 -8.98 -5.42 -5.86
CA LEU A 196 -8.84 -5.43 -4.41
C LEU A 196 -7.85 -6.52 -3.96
N LEU A 197 -7.06 -6.20 -2.93
CA LEU A 197 -6.09 -7.11 -2.33
C LEU A 197 -6.02 -6.87 -0.82
N HIS A 198 -6.07 -7.94 -0.02
CA HIS A 198 -5.85 -7.81 1.41
C HIS A 198 -4.39 -7.46 1.72
N VAL A 199 -4.18 -6.56 2.69
CA VAL A 199 -2.83 -6.07 3.05
C VAL A 199 -1.89 -7.19 3.49
N ARG A 200 -2.40 -8.23 4.19
CA ARG A 200 -1.59 -9.38 4.61
C ARG A 200 -1.21 -10.29 3.44
N ASP A 201 -2.03 -10.40 2.39
CA ASP A 201 -1.66 -11.13 1.18
C ASP A 201 -0.54 -10.42 0.41
N ALA A 202 -0.57 -9.08 0.36
CA ALA A 202 0.51 -8.28 -0.21
C ALA A 202 1.82 -8.44 0.59
N ALA A 203 1.73 -8.41 1.92
CA ALA A 203 2.87 -8.60 2.81
C ALA A 203 3.46 -10.01 2.70
N GLN A 204 2.62 -11.04 2.64
CA GLN A 204 3.05 -12.42 2.47
C GLN A 204 3.79 -12.60 1.15
N ALA A 205 3.25 -12.07 0.05
CA ALA A 205 3.91 -12.11 -1.25
C ALA A 205 5.30 -11.42 -1.21
N ALA A 206 5.43 -10.32 -0.49
CA ALA A 206 6.73 -9.64 -0.35
C ALA A 206 7.75 -10.52 0.40
N VAL A 207 7.35 -11.19 1.46
CA VAL A 207 8.24 -12.04 2.26
C VAL A 207 8.59 -13.36 1.54
N ASP A 208 7.62 -14.01 0.91
CA ASP A 208 7.80 -15.29 0.20
C ASP A 208 8.85 -15.20 -0.93
N HIS A 209 9.05 -13.99 -1.49
CA HIS A 209 9.95 -13.80 -2.63
C HIS A 209 11.32 -13.23 -2.28
N LEU A 210 11.67 -13.13 -1.00
CA LEU A 210 13.00 -12.70 -0.54
C LEU A 210 14.13 -13.63 -1.03
N THR A 211 13.86 -14.93 -1.07
CA THR A 211 14.87 -15.96 -1.38
C THR A 211 14.71 -16.59 -2.76
N THR A 212 13.72 -16.17 -3.54
CA THR A 212 13.49 -16.71 -4.88
C THR A 212 14.38 -16.02 -5.92
N THR A 213 14.54 -16.67 -7.09
CA THR A 213 15.28 -16.12 -8.23
C THR A 213 14.39 -15.36 -9.21
N HIS A 214 13.08 -15.33 -8.97
CA HIS A 214 12.15 -14.59 -9.84
C HIS A 214 12.46 -13.09 -9.81
N ALA A 215 12.40 -12.45 -10.97
CA ALA A 215 12.55 -11.01 -11.12
C ALA A 215 11.51 -10.47 -12.11
N GLY A 216 11.27 -9.17 -12.07
CA GLY A 216 10.34 -8.48 -12.97
C GLY A 216 9.06 -8.02 -12.29
N VAL A 217 8.09 -7.64 -13.11
CA VAL A 217 6.83 -7.02 -12.68
C VAL A 217 5.70 -8.05 -12.62
N PHE A 218 4.90 -7.97 -11.57
CA PHE A 218 3.75 -8.87 -11.32
C PHE A 218 2.57 -8.09 -10.73
N ASN A 219 1.39 -8.25 -11.31
CA ASN A 219 0.15 -7.72 -10.73
C ASN A 219 -0.32 -8.59 -9.58
N LEU A 220 -0.70 -7.98 -8.47
CA LEU A 220 -1.31 -8.67 -7.33
C LEU A 220 -2.68 -8.09 -7.02
N HIS A 221 -3.70 -8.91 -7.19
CA HIS A 221 -5.07 -8.63 -6.74
C HIS A 221 -5.76 -9.94 -6.36
N ARG A 222 -6.83 -9.84 -5.58
CA ARG A 222 -7.73 -10.96 -5.29
C ARG A 222 -8.87 -11.04 -6.29
N GLN A 223 -9.57 -9.93 -6.47
CA GLN A 223 -10.70 -9.82 -7.39
C GLN A 223 -10.94 -8.38 -7.83
N ASN A 224 -11.53 -8.20 -9.00
CA ASN A 224 -12.01 -6.93 -9.51
C ASN A 224 -13.48 -6.75 -9.10
N VAL A 225 -13.81 -5.68 -8.38
CA VAL A 225 -15.17 -5.45 -7.85
C VAL A 225 -15.68 -4.08 -8.24
N ARG A 226 -16.95 -3.99 -8.65
CA ARG A 226 -17.60 -2.69 -8.83
C ARG A 226 -17.89 -2.08 -7.46
N ILE A 227 -17.77 -0.76 -7.36
CA ILE A 227 -18.00 -0.07 -6.07
C ILE A 227 -19.42 -0.29 -5.55
N ILE A 228 -20.41 -0.38 -6.43
CA ILE A 228 -21.80 -0.67 -6.00
C ILE A 228 -21.93 -2.09 -5.43
N ASP A 229 -21.29 -3.09 -6.05
CA ASP A 229 -21.33 -4.47 -5.57
C ASP A 229 -20.62 -4.59 -4.20
N LEU A 230 -19.51 -3.85 -4.03
CA LEU A 230 -18.83 -3.75 -2.74
C LEU A 230 -19.73 -3.14 -1.65
N ALA A 231 -20.50 -2.10 -1.98
CA ALA A 231 -21.44 -1.51 -1.03
C ALA A 231 -22.54 -2.53 -0.61
N TYR A 232 -23.04 -3.33 -1.53
CA TYR A 232 -23.96 -4.43 -1.19
C TYR A 232 -23.29 -5.52 -0.35
N GLN A 233 -22.03 -5.86 -0.62
CA GLN A 233 -21.29 -6.82 0.20
C GLN A 233 -21.11 -6.30 1.63
N VAL A 234 -20.76 -5.02 1.82
CA VAL A 234 -20.70 -4.40 3.14
C VAL A 234 -22.06 -4.45 3.84
N ARG A 235 -23.18 -4.21 3.11
CA ARG A 235 -24.54 -4.28 3.69
C ARG A 235 -24.86 -5.67 4.27
N ASN A 236 -24.33 -6.74 3.74
CA ASN A 236 -24.54 -8.09 4.33
C ASN A 236 -24.03 -8.19 5.77
N HIS A 237 -23.03 -7.38 6.14
CA HIS A 237 -22.51 -7.29 7.52
C HIS A 237 -23.21 -6.24 8.38
N PHE A 238 -24.00 -5.35 7.76
CA PHE A 238 -24.79 -4.25 8.39
C PHE A 238 -26.18 -4.17 7.75
N PRO A 239 -27.10 -5.11 8.08
CA PRO A 239 -28.37 -5.24 7.35
C PRO A 239 -29.26 -3.99 7.37
N ASP A 240 -29.18 -3.21 8.45
CA ASP A 240 -30.01 -2.02 8.66
C ASP A 240 -29.47 -0.77 7.96
N MET A 241 -28.28 -0.85 7.34
CA MET A 241 -27.69 0.31 6.67
C MET A 241 -28.35 0.62 5.33
N ILE A 242 -28.34 1.89 4.97
CA ILE A 242 -28.90 2.41 3.71
C ILE A 242 -27.77 2.58 2.68
N ILE A 243 -27.98 2.09 1.46
CA ILE A 243 -27.15 2.44 0.31
C ILE A 243 -27.87 3.55 -0.45
N GLU A 244 -27.20 4.68 -0.63
CA GLU A 244 -27.69 5.85 -1.35
C GLU A 244 -26.86 6.03 -2.64
N PRO A 245 -27.36 5.54 -3.79
CA PRO A 245 -26.70 5.79 -5.06
C PRO A 245 -26.90 7.25 -5.47
N VAL A 246 -25.82 7.90 -5.92
CA VAL A 246 -25.83 9.27 -6.39
C VAL A 246 -25.27 9.31 -7.81
N ASP A 247 -26.09 9.77 -8.75
CA ASP A 247 -25.73 9.84 -10.18
C ASP A 247 -24.89 11.10 -10.48
N ILE A 248 -23.81 11.27 -9.75
CA ILE A 248 -22.80 12.29 -10.05
C ILE A 248 -21.55 11.57 -10.53
N LYS A 249 -21.02 11.97 -11.68
CA LYS A 249 -19.70 11.50 -12.14
C LYS A 249 -18.67 11.90 -11.10
N PHE A 250 -18.22 10.91 -10.32
CA PHE A 250 -17.15 11.12 -9.36
C PHE A 250 -15.84 11.46 -10.11
N GLN A 251 -15.03 12.36 -9.55
CA GLN A 251 -13.78 12.79 -10.16
C GLN A 251 -12.67 11.71 -10.19
N ASP A 252 -12.88 10.56 -9.53
CA ASP A 252 -11.94 9.45 -9.59
C ASP A 252 -12.05 8.73 -10.94
N ALA A 253 -11.23 9.19 -11.89
CA ALA A 253 -11.21 8.68 -13.26
C ALA A 253 -10.68 7.24 -13.38
N ARG A 254 -10.17 6.64 -12.29
CA ARG A 254 -9.65 5.27 -12.32
C ARG A 254 -10.80 4.29 -12.50
N ASN A 255 -10.75 3.57 -13.60
CA ASN A 255 -11.65 2.46 -13.89
C ASN A 255 -10.86 1.41 -14.65
N TYR A 256 -10.40 0.38 -13.94
CA TYR A 256 -9.58 -0.68 -14.53
C TYR A 256 -9.76 -2.00 -13.78
N ARG A 257 -9.58 -3.08 -14.50
CA ARG A 257 -9.50 -4.44 -14.00
C ARG A 257 -8.13 -5.00 -14.34
N VAL A 258 -7.57 -5.82 -13.46
CA VAL A 258 -6.28 -6.45 -13.71
C VAL A 258 -6.37 -7.96 -13.57
N THR A 259 -5.47 -8.67 -14.22
CA THR A 259 -5.22 -10.10 -13.96
C THR A 259 -3.94 -10.28 -13.18
N SER A 260 -3.92 -11.25 -12.26
CA SER A 260 -2.72 -11.73 -11.56
C SER A 260 -2.27 -13.10 -12.07
N ARG A 261 -2.66 -13.48 -13.28
CA ARG A 261 -2.34 -14.79 -13.86
C ARG A 261 -0.82 -15.05 -13.87
N LYS A 262 -0.02 -14.07 -14.28
CA LYS A 262 1.45 -14.19 -14.28
C LYS A 262 2.00 -14.48 -12.88
N ALA A 263 1.51 -13.78 -11.85
CA ALA A 263 1.91 -14.05 -10.47
C ALA A 263 1.46 -15.44 -9.98
N GLN A 264 0.26 -15.88 -10.37
CA GLN A 264 -0.24 -17.21 -10.02
C GLN A 264 0.60 -18.32 -10.67
N GLU A 265 0.91 -18.21 -11.95
CA GLU A 265 1.64 -19.22 -12.73
C GLU A 265 3.12 -19.27 -12.35
N MET A 266 3.78 -18.11 -12.23
CA MET A 266 5.23 -18.03 -12.02
C MET A 266 5.64 -18.03 -10.55
N LEU A 267 4.85 -17.36 -9.69
CA LEU A 267 5.18 -17.15 -8.29
C LEU A 267 4.35 -18.03 -7.33
N GLY A 268 3.35 -18.74 -7.84
CA GLY A 268 2.42 -19.50 -7.00
C GLY A 268 1.52 -18.61 -6.13
N PHE A 269 1.33 -17.35 -6.50
CA PHE A 269 0.54 -16.39 -5.73
C PHE A 269 -0.90 -16.87 -5.55
N LYS A 270 -1.33 -16.98 -4.30
CA LYS A 270 -2.70 -17.38 -3.92
C LYS A 270 -3.18 -16.52 -2.75
N PRO A 271 -3.93 -15.44 -3.04
CA PRO A 271 -4.46 -14.59 -1.97
C PRO A 271 -5.44 -15.38 -1.09
N ARG A 272 -5.30 -15.25 0.23
CA ARG A 272 -6.04 -16.05 1.22
C ARG A 272 -7.28 -15.33 1.74
N TYR A 273 -7.16 -14.01 1.97
CA TYR A 273 -8.19 -13.23 2.62
C TYR A 273 -9.28 -12.80 1.65
N LEU A 274 -10.53 -12.94 2.06
CA LEU A 274 -11.72 -12.44 1.37
C LEU A 274 -11.97 -10.96 1.72
N ILE A 275 -12.79 -10.29 0.93
CA ILE A 275 -13.26 -8.92 1.26
C ILE A 275 -14.03 -8.94 2.58
N ASP A 276 -14.84 -9.99 2.81
CA ASP A 276 -15.58 -10.18 4.05
C ASP A 276 -14.67 -10.24 5.28
N ASP A 277 -13.50 -10.89 5.18
CA ASP A 277 -12.51 -10.89 6.27
C ASP A 277 -12.05 -9.48 6.62
N GLY A 278 -11.78 -8.65 5.61
CA GLY A 278 -11.39 -7.24 5.82
C GLY A 278 -12.52 -6.40 6.42
N ILE A 279 -13.77 -6.62 6.00
CA ILE A 279 -14.95 -5.97 6.57
C ILE A 279 -15.09 -6.34 8.05
N GLU A 280 -15.02 -7.65 8.39
CA GLU A 280 -15.14 -8.09 9.80
C GLU A 280 -13.97 -7.59 10.65
N GLN A 281 -12.74 -7.55 10.14
CA GLN A 281 -11.58 -6.98 10.87
C GLN A 281 -11.81 -5.51 11.24
N ILE A 282 -12.27 -4.69 10.30
CA ILE A 282 -12.56 -3.28 10.56
C ILE A 282 -13.74 -3.13 11.51
N LYS A 283 -14.81 -3.92 11.33
CA LYS A 283 -15.98 -3.95 12.22
C LYS A 283 -15.58 -4.31 13.64
N GLU A 284 -14.72 -5.31 13.83
CA GLU A 284 -14.21 -5.70 15.15
C GLU A 284 -13.47 -4.56 15.84
N LEU A 285 -12.61 -3.81 15.12
CA LEU A 285 -11.92 -2.65 15.69
C LEU A 285 -12.89 -1.57 16.19
N LEU A 286 -14.04 -1.40 15.51
CA LEU A 286 -15.07 -0.42 15.86
C LEU A 286 -15.91 -0.91 17.06
N VAL A 287 -16.42 -2.15 16.99
CA VAL A 287 -17.27 -2.75 18.05
C VAL A 287 -16.51 -2.91 19.36
N THR A 288 -15.24 -3.29 19.30
CA THR A 288 -14.40 -3.44 20.51
C THR A 288 -13.81 -2.13 21.02
N HIS A 289 -14.17 -0.99 20.40
CA HIS A 289 -13.62 0.34 20.71
C HIS A 289 -12.09 0.42 20.71
N ARG A 290 -11.43 -0.42 19.93
CA ARG A 290 -9.97 -0.33 19.70
C ARG A 290 -9.61 0.92 18.89
N LEU A 291 -10.48 1.36 18.00
CA LEU A 291 -10.46 2.70 17.42
C LEU A 291 -11.33 3.61 18.29
N LYS A 292 -10.69 4.46 19.10
CA LYS A 292 -11.39 5.40 20.00
C LYS A 292 -12.12 6.51 19.24
N THR A 293 -11.62 6.86 18.08
CA THR A 293 -12.21 7.84 17.16
C THR A 293 -11.87 7.45 15.74
N ILE A 294 -12.78 7.70 14.81
CA ILE A 294 -12.55 7.53 13.37
C ILE A 294 -11.98 8.81 12.72
N ASP A 295 -12.03 9.93 13.42
CA ASP A 295 -11.64 11.26 12.93
C ASP A 295 -10.15 11.58 13.14
N ASN A 296 -9.34 10.62 13.62
CA ASN A 296 -7.92 10.85 13.76
C ASN A 296 -7.30 11.07 12.36
N PRO A 297 -6.68 12.22 12.10
CA PRO A 297 -6.11 12.55 10.80
C PRO A 297 -5.13 11.49 10.27
N ARG A 298 -4.44 10.78 11.18
CA ARG A 298 -3.48 9.72 10.82
C ARG A 298 -4.11 8.53 10.09
N TYR A 299 -5.43 8.35 10.17
CA TYR A 299 -6.11 7.27 9.45
C TYR A 299 -6.38 7.59 7.97
N THR A 300 -6.19 8.86 7.56
CA THR A 300 -6.44 9.33 6.19
C THR A 300 -5.21 10.07 5.68
N ASN A 301 -4.52 9.51 4.69
CA ASN A 301 -3.25 10.05 4.20
C ASN A 301 -3.37 11.52 3.77
N GLN A 302 -4.38 11.85 2.98
CA GLN A 302 -4.57 13.20 2.46
C GLN A 302 -4.85 14.20 3.59
N VAL A 303 -5.72 13.85 4.54
CA VAL A 303 -6.04 14.72 5.69
C VAL A 303 -4.79 14.93 6.55
N PHE A 304 -4.05 13.88 6.84
CA PHE A 304 -2.84 14.00 7.65
C PHE A 304 -1.77 14.89 6.98
N LEU A 305 -1.49 14.65 5.70
CA LEU A 305 -0.48 15.41 4.97
C LEU A 305 -0.90 16.87 4.73
N SER A 306 -2.20 17.17 4.67
CA SER A 306 -2.68 18.56 4.55
C SER A 306 -2.41 19.41 5.80
N MET A 307 -2.06 18.78 6.94
CA MET A 307 -1.70 19.49 8.19
C MET A 307 -0.26 20.05 8.14
N PHE A 308 0.54 19.62 7.18
CA PHE A 308 1.94 20.05 7.03
C PHE A 308 2.06 21.02 5.85
N ASN A 309 2.87 22.04 6.02
CA ASN A 309 3.37 22.79 4.87
C ASN A 309 4.57 22.05 4.25
N THR A 310 4.95 22.41 3.03
CA THR A 310 6.03 21.73 2.31
C THR A 310 7.36 21.79 3.08
N HIS A 311 7.67 22.90 3.77
CA HIS A 311 8.90 23.05 4.56
C HIS A 311 8.96 22.07 5.74
N GLN A 312 7.84 21.75 6.38
CA GLN A 312 7.80 20.78 7.49
C GLN A 312 8.02 19.33 7.02
N LEU A 313 7.80 19.06 5.73
CA LEU A 313 8.04 17.76 5.12
C LEU A 313 9.35 17.72 4.32
N THR A 314 10.01 18.87 4.07
CA THR A 314 11.34 18.88 3.47
C THR A 314 12.37 18.38 4.48
N TYR A 315 13.23 17.50 4.00
CA TYR A 315 14.41 17.09 4.76
C TYR A 315 15.46 18.19 4.64
N GLU A 316 15.68 18.95 5.71
CA GLU A 316 16.80 19.87 5.82
C GLU A 316 18.01 19.11 6.35
N ARG A 317 19.10 19.10 5.58
CA ARG A 317 20.39 18.51 5.96
C ARG A 317 21.10 19.34 7.00
#